data_f32f338be5d07a0c4622345dd1ba6563
#
_entry.id   f32f338be5d07a0c4622345dd1ba6563
#
_cell.length_a   1.000
_cell.length_b   1.000
_cell.length_c   1.000
_cell.angle_alpha   90.00
_cell.angle_beta   90.00
_cell.angle_gamma   90.00
#
_symmetry.space_group_name_H-M   'P 1'
#
loop_
_entity.id
_entity.type
_entity.pdbx_description
1 polymer ?
#
loop_
_entity_poly.entity_id
_entity_poly.type
_entity_poly.pdbx_seq_one_letter_code
_entity_poly.pdbx_strand_id
1 'polypeptide(L)'
;YEICLSDWSSDVCSSDLTVAKLIEAAKAKPGQIAFASPGNGSTPHMAIEFFAKAAGIELQHIPYKGGSPAITDAIGGQLPLVAVNALEVLPHAKSGKLKVLAVLSPTRSAIYPDVPTIAESGFPGFEASVWYGVVAPAATPKPVVVKLHAEIQKALQTKEVKERMNAVGGEVIAGSSEMFANLIRSERQRYEKLVREANIKPD
;
A
#
# COMPACT_ATOMS: atom_id res chain seq x y z
N TYR A 1 -1.00 -2.03 -1.60
CA TYR A 1 -1.98 -1.22 -0.86
C TYR A 1 -3.04 -0.72 -1.79
N GLU A 2 -4.20 -0.41 -1.26
CA GLU A 2 -5.36 -0.02 -2.03
C GLU A 2 -6.04 1.19 -1.41
N ILE A 3 -6.55 2.06 -2.26
CA ILE A 3 -7.44 3.15 -1.89
C ILE A 3 -8.85 2.63 -2.08
N CYS A 4 -9.58 2.48 -0.98
CA CYS A 4 -10.96 1.99 -0.98
C CYS A 4 -11.90 3.07 -0.48
N LEU A 5 -13.11 3.06 -1.00
CA LEU A 5 -14.20 3.96 -0.61
C LEU A 5 -15.34 3.20 0.03
N SER A 6 -15.97 3.85 0.99
CA SER A 6 -17.31 3.51 1.47
C SER A 6 -18.38 4.27 0.69
N ASP A 7 -19.59 3.71 0.70
CA ASP A 7 -20.77 4.36 0.12
C ASP A 7 -21.23 5.49 1.07
N TRP A 8 -20.78 6.72 0.81
CA TRP A 8 -21.11 7.87 1.65
C TRP A 8 -22.04 8.82 0.91
N SER A 9 -23.12 9.23 1.57
CA SER A 9 -24.26 9.98 1.03
C SER A 9 -24.02 11.49 0.78
N SER A 10 -22.83 11.92 0.47
CA SER A 10 -22.55 13.29 0.04
C SER A 10 -21.88 13.31 -1.33
N ASP A 11 -22.05 14.39 -2.07
CA ASP A 11 -21.77 14.63 -3.51
C ASP A 11 -20.48 14.07 -4.14
N VAL A 12 -19.61 13.42 -3.38
CA VAL A 12 -18.32 12.86 -3.82
C VAL A 12 -18.37 11.34 -4.01
N CYS A 13 -19.39 10.64 -3.50
CA CYS A 13 -19.47 9.18 -3.47
C CYS A 13 -20.56 8.63 -4.38
N SER A 14 -20.34 8.73 -5.69
CA SER A 14 -21.10 7.94 -6.66
C SER A 14 -20.35 6.66 -7.02
N SER A 15 -21.06 5.65 -7.53
CA SER A 15 -20.52 4.44 -8.15
C SER A 15 -19.44 4.73 -9.22
N ASP A 16 -19.35 5.97 -9.68
CA ASP A 16 -18.48 6.47 -10.73
C ASP A 16 -17.16 7.07 -10.22
N LEU A 17 -16.86 7.03 -8.90
CA LEU A 17 -15.64 7.62 -8.39
C LEU A 17 -14.42 6.89 -8.93
N THR A 18 -13.49 7.71 -9.45
CA THR A 18 -12.19 7.32 -9.99
C THR A 18 -11.09 8.09 -9.26
N VAL A 19 -9.84 7.68 -9.46
CA VAL A 19 -8.66 8.43 -8.96
C VAL A 19 -8.70 9.90 -9.42
N ALA A 20 -9.10 10.16 -10.67
CA ALA A 20 -9.20 11.53 -11.21
C ALA A 20 -10.25 12.37 -10.46
N LYS A 21 -11.42 11.82 -10.20
CA LYS A 21 -12.48 12.50 -9.42
C LYS A 21 -12.07 12.73 -7.96
N LEU A 22 -11.36 11.78 -7.35
CA LEU A 22 -10.79 11.98 -6.01
C LEU A 22 -9.82 13.16 -5.98
N ILE A 23 -8.93 13.26 -6.97
CA ILE A 23 -7.98 14.37 -7.08
C ILE A 23 -8.70 15.70 -7.27
N GLU A 24 -9.71 15.75 -8.14
CA GLU A 24 -10.53 16.93 -8.38
C GLU A 24 -11.22 17.39 -7.09
N ALA A 25 -11.88 16.48 -6.39
CA ALA A 25 -12.54 16.76 -5.11
C ALA A 25 -11.57 17.24 -4.03
N ALA A 26 -10.38 16.62 -3.92
CA ALA A 26 -9.36 17.02 -2.96
C ALA A 26 -8.77 18.39 -3.28
N LYS A 27 -8.61 18.75 -4.55
CA LYS A 27 -8.20 20.09 -4.98
C LYS A 27 -9.26 21.14 -4.70
N ALA A 28 -10.54 20.80 -4.83
CA ALA A 28 -11.65 21.70 -4.53
C ALA A 28 -11.80 21.95 -3.02
N LYS A 29 -11.43 20.98 -2.17
CA LYS A 29 -11.56 21.05 -0.70
C LYS A 29 -10.26 20.54 -0.04
N PRO A 30 -9.14 21.29 -0.07
CA PRO A 30 -7.86 20.84 0.48
C PRO A 30 -7.97 20.50 1.97
N GLY A 31 -7.40 19.36 2.36
CA GLY A 31 -7.38 18.89 3.75
C GLY A 31 -8.74 18.46 4.34
N GLN A 32 -9.84 18.48 3.56
CA GLN A 32 -11.17 18.11 4.08
C GLN A 32 -11.56 16.66 3.79
N ILE A 33 -10.87 15.98 2.87
CA ILE A 33 -11.13 14.57 2.62
C ILE A 33 -10.24 13.75 3.55
N ALA A 34 -10.89 13.03 4.47
CA ALA A 34 -10.21 12.17 5.43
C ALA A 34 -9.92 10.79 4.85
N PHE A 35 -8.79 10.20 5.21
CA PHE A 35 -8.48 8.80 4.95
C PHE A 35 -8.01 8.08 6.20
N ALA A 36 -8.48 6.85 6.38
CA ALA A 36 -8.06 5.97 7.45
C ALA A 36 -6.82 5.15 7.04
N SER A 37 -5.94 4.87 7.99
CA SER A 37 -4.83 3.92 7.83
C SER A 37 -4.64 3.06 9.09
N PRO A 38 -3.84 1.98 9.03
CA PRO A 38 -3.54 1.16 10.20
C PRO A 38 -2.72 1.86 11.30
N GLY A 39 -2.28 3.09 11.09
CA GLY A 39 -1.53 3.88 12.07
C GLY A 39 -0.52 4.83 11.46
N ASN A 40 0.00 5.75 12.27
CA ASN A 40 1.03 6.69 11.86
C ASN A 40 2.31 5.97 11.42
N GLY A 41 2.90 6.41 10.29
CA GLY A 41 4.10 5.80 9.75
C GLY A 41 3.91 4.38 9.20
N SER A 42 2.68 3.83 9.22
CA SER A 42 2.39 2.57 8.53
C SER A 42 2.61 2.71 7.04
N THR A 43 2.94 1.62 6.36
CA THR A 43 3.20 1.69 4.93
C THR A 43 2.00 2.15 4.10
N PRO A 44 0.73 1.79 4.40
CA PRO A 44 -0.43 2.39 3.74
C PRO A 44 -0.53 3.89 3.94
N HIS A 45 -0.29 4.41 5.17
CA HIS A 45 -0.24 5.85 5.42
C HIS A 45 0.79 6.53 4.51
N MET A 46 2.04 6.04 4.55
CA MET A 46 3.14 6.60 3.75
C MET A 46 2.86 6.53 2.25
N ALA A 47 2.20 5.46 1.78
CA ALA A 47 1.84 5.31 0.37
C ALA A 47 0.82 6.37 -0.09
N ILE A 48 -0.17 6.70 0.75
CA ILE A 48 -1.12 7.78 0.45
C ILE A 48 -0.44 9.16 0.51
N GLU A 49 0.48 9.39 1.43
CA GLU A 49 1.27 10.63 1.48
C GLU A 49 2.12 10.81 0.21
N PHE A 50 2.74 9.73 -0.30
CA PHE A 50 3.42 9.76 -1.60
C PHE A 50 2.46 10.11 -2.75
N PHE A 51 1.27 9.49 -2.75
CA PHE A 51 0.25 9.78 -3.76
C PHE A 51 -0.25 11.21 -3.67
N ALA A 52 -0.61 11.68 -2.48
CA ALA A 52 -1.10 13.04 -2.26
C ALA A 52 -0.08 14.09 -2.73
N LYS A 53 1.20 13.86 -2.41
CA LYS A 53 2.29 14.71 -2.89
C LYS A 53 2.44 14.68 -4.41
N ALA A 54 2.41 13.49 -5.03
CA ALA A 54 2.52 13.35 -6.48
C ALA A 54 1.35 14.02 -7.21
N ALA A 55 0.14 13.95 -6.63
CA ALA A 55 -1.07 14.53 -7.18
C ALA A 55 -1.25 16.03 -6.86
N GLY A 56 -0.43 16.59 -5.95
CA GLY A 56 -0.56 17.97 -5.48
C GLY A 56 -1.88 18.21 -4.76
N ILE A 57 -2.29 17.27 -3.89
CA ILE A 57 -3.51 17.32 -3.08
C ILE A 57 -3.19 17.21 -1.60
N GLU A 58 -4.11 17.68 -0.77
CA GLU A 58 -4.05 17.55 0.69
C GLU A 58 -5.20 16.66 1.17
N LEU A 59 -4.86 15.62 1.92
CA LEU A 59 -5.79 14.70 2.56
C LEU A 59 -5.59 14.74 4.07
N GLN A 60 -6.65 14.50 4.84
CA GLN A 60 -6.59 14.44 6.29
C GLN A 60 -6.36 12.99 6.74
N HIS A 61 -5.21 12.69 7.33
CA HIS A 61 -4.91 11.36 7.84
C HIS A 61 -5.58 11.11 9.20
N ILE A 62 -6.28 9.97 9.33
CA ILE A 62 -6.88 9.48 10.57
C ILE A 62 -6.23 8.12 10.91
N PRO A 63 -5.32 8.06 11.89
CA PRO A 63 -4.65 6.82 12.28
C PRO A 63 -5.55 5.93 13.12
N TYR A 64 -5.53 4.62 12.83
CA TYR A 64 -6.19 3.56 13.60
C TYR A 64 -5.15 2.60 14.19
N LYS A 65 -5.58 1.77 15.15
CA LYS A 65 -4.75 0.69 15.70
C LYS A 65 -4.93 -0.60 14.89
N GLY A 66 -4.53 -0.56 13.61
CA GLY A 66 -4.64 -1.67 12.66
C GLY A 66 -5.66 -1.44 11.53
N GLY A 67 -5.65 -2.32 10.51
CA GLY A 67 -6.51 -2.18 9.34
C GLY A 67 -7.98 -2.49 9.62
N SER A 68 -8.28 -3.49 10.45
CA SER A 68 -9.66 -3.91 10.71
C SER A 68 -10.57 -2.80 11.26
N PRO A 69 -10.19 -2.02 12.29
CA PRO A 69 -11.02 -0.90 12.76
C PRO A 69 -11.14 0.20 11.71
N ALA A 70 -10.08 0.50 10.93
CA ALA A 70 -10.14 1.46 9.84
C ALA A 70 -11.15 1.06 8.75
N ILE A 71 -11.17 -0.22 8.37
CA ILE A 71 -12.12 -0.79 7.42
C ILE A 71 -13.55 -0.72 7.97
N THR A 72 -13.75 -1.04 9.25
CA THR A 72 -15.07 -1.02 9.88
C THR A 72 -15.68 0.37 9.83
N ASP A 73 -14.91 1.40 10.20
CA ASP A 73 -15.40 2.78 10.17
C ASP A 73 -15.61 3.31 8.75
N ALA A 74 -14.77 2.89 7.79
CA ALA A 74 -15.00 3.19 6.39
C ALA A 74 -16.30 2.57 5.89
N ILE A 75 -16.57 1.28 6.17
CA ILE A 75 -17.83 0.62 5.81
C ILE A 75 -19.03 1.28 6.52
N GLY A 76 -18.83 1.75 7.76
CA GLY A 76 -19.84 2.48 8.52
C GLY A 76 -20.09 3.92 8.05
N GLY A 77 -19.39 4.39 7.00
CA GLY A 77 -19.53 5.73 6.45
C GLY A 77 -18.95 6.84 7.32
N GLN A 78 -18.13 6.50 8.33
CA GLN A 78 -17.47 7.51 9.18
C GLN A 78 -16.33 8.21 8.43
N LEU A 79 -15.75 7.55 7.44
CA LEU A 79 -14.64 8.05 6.64
C LEU A 79 -14.84 7.69 5.17
N PRO A 80 -14.57 8.61 4.23
CA PRO A 80 -14.75 8.35 2.81
C PRO A 80 -13.68 7.42 2.21
N LEU A 81 -12.47 7.43 2.76
CA LEU A 81 -11.33 6.69 2.20
C LEU A 81 -10.66 5.82 3.27
N VAL A 82 -10.17 4.65 2.84
CA VAL A 82 -9.31 3.80 3.65
C VAL A 82 -8.13 3.29 2.82
N ALA A 83 -6.95 3.31 3.41
CA ALA A 83 -5.73 2.76 2.83
C ALA A 83 -5.22 1.63 3.71
N VAL A 84 -5.28 0.42 3.21
CA VAL A 84 -4.93 -0.81 3.93
C VAL A 84 -4.33 -1.85 2.97
N ASN A 85 -3.96 -3.02 3.48
CA ASN A 85 -3.46 -4.09 2.63
C ASN A 85 -4.57 -4.72 1.77
N ALA A 86 -4.24 -5.08 0.55
CA ALA A 86 -5.12 -5.71 -0.43
C ALA A 86 -5.95 -6.87 0.13
N LEU A 87 -5.31 -7.73 0.92
CA LEU A 87 -5.97 -8.90 1.51
C LEU A 87 -7.05 -8.56 2.54
N GLU A 88 -6.84 -7.49 3.32
CA GLU A 88 -7.79 -7.05 4.33
C GLU A 88 -9.08 -6.52 3.68
N VAL A 89 -8.96 -5.94 2.49
CA VAL A 89 -10.09 -5.39 1.72
C VAL A 89 -10.84 -6.44 0.92
N LEU A 90 -10.18 -7.52 0.50
CA LEU A 90 -10.72 -8.49 -0.46
C LEU A 90 -12.15 -9.00 -0.13
N PRO A 91 -12.47 -9.43 1.11
CA PRO A 91 -13.83 -9.87 1.43
C PRO A 91 -14.86 -8.74 1.33
N HIS A 92 -14.47 -7.52 1.63
CA HIS A 92 -15.35 -6.33 1.59
C HIS A 92 -15.56 -5.81 0.18
N ALA A 93 -14.55 -5.87 -0.67
CA ALA A 93 -14.66 -5.56 -2.09
C ALA A 93 -15.53 -6.59 -2.81
N LYS A 94 -15.33 -7.89 -2.55
CA LYS A 94 -16.17 -8.98 -3.12
C LYS A 94 -17.63 -8.88 -2.70
N SER A 95 -17.90 -8.40 -1.48
CA SER A 95 -19.29 -8.19 -1.00
C SER A 95 -19.90 -6.85 -1.41
N GLY A 96 -19.16 -6.02 -2.18
CA GLY A 96 -19.63 -4.71 -2.62
C GLY A 96 -19.69 -3.63 -1.53
N LYS A 97 -19.16 -3.91 -0.32
CA LYS A 97 -19.16 -2.94 0.79
C LYS A 97 -18.09 -1.87 0.64
N LEU A 98 -17.03 -2.15 -0.09
CA LEU A 98 -15.97 -1.20 -0.43
C LEU A 98 -15.66 -1.29 -1.93
N LYS A 99 -15.39 -0.14 -2.54
CA LYS A 99 -14.90 -0.05 -3.91
C LYS A 99 -13.40 0.20 -3.89
N VAL A 100 -12.64 -0.66 -4.56
CA VAL A 100 -11.20 -0.44 -4.76
C VAL A 100 -11.00 0.53 -5.91
N LEU A 101 -10.41 1.68 -5.66
CA LEU A 101 -10.19 2.73 -6.67
C LEU A 101 -8.93 2.50 -7.48
N ALA A 102 -7.85 2.13 -6.80
CA ALA A 102 -6.56 1.90 -7.40
C ALA A 102 -5.69 1.03 -6.51
N VAL A 103 -4.73 0.35 -7.12
CA VAL A 103 -3.61 -0.30 -6.45
C VAL A 103 -2.37 0.60 -6.56
N LEU A 104 -1.54 0.60 -5.51
CA LEU A 104 -0.36 1.46 -5.44
C LEU A 104 0.92 0.73 -5.86
N SER A 105 0.79 -0.54 -6.28
CA SER A 105 1.88 -1.32 -6.87
C SER A 105 2.22 -0.87 -8.29
N PRO A 106 3.42 -1.15 -8.82
CA PRO A 106 3.82 -0.76 -10.18
C PRO A 106 3.01 -1.47 -11.27
N THR A 107 2.48 -2.64 -10.96
CA THR A 107 1.63 -3.45 -11.85
C THR A 107 0.29 -3.75 -11.19
N ARG A 108 -0.73 -4.08 -11.98
CA ARG A 108 -2.03 -4.47 -11.45
C ARG A 108 -1.93 -5.70 -10.57
N SER A 109 -2.74 -5.74 -9.53
CA SER A 109 -2.81 -6.87 -8.61
C SER A 109 -3.53 -8.06 -9.25
N ALA A 110 -2.98 -9.27 -9.10
CA ALA A 110 -3.64 -10.49 -9.57
C ALA A 110 -5.00 -10.75 -8.88
N ILE A 111 -5.21 -10.21 -7.69
CA ILE A 111 -6.49 -10.33 -6.96
C ILE A 111 -7.50 -9.23 -7.35
N TYR A 112 -7.05 -8.19 -8.06
CA TYR A 112 -7.88 -7.09 -8.58
C TYR A 112 -7.47 -6.73 -10.02
N PRO A 113 -7.65 -7.63 -11.00
CA PRO A 113 -7.13 -7.45 -12.36
C PRO A 113 -7.76 -6.26 -13.09
N ASP A 114 -8.98 -5.89 -12.72
CA ASP A 114 -9.72 -4.79 -13.34
C ASP A 114 -9.44 -3.43 -12.69
N VAL A 115 -8.77 -3.40 -11.53
CA VAL A 115 -8.45 -2.17 -10.82
C VAL A 115 -7.15 -1.56 -11.36
N PRO A 116 -7.17 -0.29 -11.79
CA PRO A 116 -5.97 0.36 -12.32
C PRO A 116 -4.93 0.61 -11.23
N THR A 117 -3.68 0.75 -11.64
CA THR A 117 -2.63 1.28 -10.77
C THR A 117 -2.69 2.81 -10.72
N ILE A 118 -2.05 3.40 -9.71
CA ILE A 118 -1.85 4.86 -9.67
C ILE A 118 -1.00 5.31 -10.86
N ALA A 119 -0.02 4.49 -11.30
CA ALA A 119 0.79 4.77 -12.48
C ALA A 119 -0.07 4.87 -13.76
N GLU A 120 -1.03 3.96 -13.96
CA GLU A 120 -2.01 4.00 -15.07
C GLU A 120 -3.02 5.15 -14.93
N SER A 121 -3.22 5.66 -13.73
CA SER A 121 -4.16 6.76 -13.43
C SER A 121 -3.57 8.17 -13.62
N GLY A 122 -2.44 8.29 -14.34
CA GLY A 122 -1.83 9.57 -14.68
C GLY A 122 -0.53 9.92 -13.95
N PHE A 123 0.04 8.98 -13.18
CA PHE A 123 1.29 9.17 -12.44
C PHE A 123 2.36 8.14 -12.86
N PRO A 124 2.88 8.22 -14.09
CA PRO A 124 3.84 7.25 -14.60
C PRO A 124 5.07 7.14 -13.68
N GLY A 125 5.45 5.90 -13.36
CA GLY A 125 6.55 5.61 -12.44
C GLY A 125 6.17 5.69 -10.95
N PHE A 126 4.90 5.93 -10.62
CA PHE A 126 4.45 5.83 -9.24
C PHE A 126 4.51 4.38 -8.75
N GLU A 127 5.13 4.19 -7.61
CA GLU A 127 5.23 2.91 -6.94
C GLU A 127 5.23 3.13 -5.42
N ALA A 128 4.37 2.40 -4.71
CA ALA A 128 4.37 2.30 -3.25
C ALA A 128 4.01 0.87 -2.86
N SER A 129 4.98 -0.04 -2.99
CA SER A 129 4.83 -1.46 -2.69
C SER A 129 5.33 -1.80 -1.30
N VAL A 130 4.73 -2.83 -0.71
CA VAL A 130 5.32 -3.53 0.45
C VAL A 130 6.30 -4.57 -0.05
N TRP A 131 7.44 -4.61 0.58
CA TRP A 131 8.39 -5.69 0.39
C TRP A 131 8.69 -6.38 1.72
N TYR A 132 8.95 -7.67 1.66
CA TYR A 132 9.32 -8.49 2.80
C TYR A 132 10.66 -9.13 2.54
N GLY A 133 11.48 -9.24 3.57
CA GLY A 133 12.76 -9.88 3.49
C GLY A 133 13.18 -10.53 4.81
N VAL A 134 14.11 -11.47 4.72
CA VAL A 134 14.70 -12.13 5.88
C VAL A 134 16.06 -11.49 6.16
N VAL A 135 16.25 -11.06 7.39
CA VAL A 135 17.52 -10.50 7.86
C VAL A 135 18.10 -11.37 8.97
N ALA A 136 19.42 -11.39 9.08
CA ALA A 136 20.14 -12.06 10.15
C ALA A 136 20.88 -11.04 11.02
N PRO A 137 21.14 -11.33 12.30
CA PRO A 137 22.00 -10.50 13.14
C PRO A 137 23.36 -10.23 12.48
N ALA A 138 23.90 -9.03 12.66
CA ALA A 138 25.16 -8.62 12.01
C ALA A 138 26.37 -9.53 12.35
N ALA A 139 26.35 -10.17 13.53
CA ALA A 139 27.37 -11.10 13.95
C ALA A 139 27.24 -12.52 13.37
N THR A 140 26.22 -12.80 12.55
CA THR A 140 26.03 -14.13 11.94
C THR A 140 27.18 -14.44 10.98
N PRO A 141 27.88 -15.60 11.13
CA PRO A 141 28.99 -15.95 10.25
C PRO A 141 28.57 -16.02 8.78
N LYS A 142 29.39 -15.47 7.89
CA LYS A 142 29.10 -15.43 6.43
C LYS A 142 28.71 -16.80 5.84
N PRO A 143 29.38 -17.94 6.17
CA PRO A 143 28.97 -19.24 5.63
C PRO A 143 27.54 -19.64 6.01
N VAL A 144 27.07 -19.25 7.21
CA VAL A 144 25.71 -19.51 7.67
C VAL A 144 24.71 -18.67 6.85
N VAL A 145 25.00 -17.39 6.64
CA VAL A 145 24.15 -16.50 5.81
C VAL A 145 24.04 -17.03 4.38
N VAL A 146 25.16 -17.45 3.78
CA VAL A 146 25.17 -18.02 2.42
C VAL A 146 24.30 -19.28 2.35
N LYS A 147 24.43 -20.18 3.33
CA LYS A 147 23.62 -21.40 3.38
C LYS A 147 22.13 -21.10 3.55
N LEU A 148 21.78 -20.23 4.49
CA LEU A 148 20.38 -19.81 4.70
C LEU A 148 19.78 -19.19 3.44
N HIS A 149 20.52 -18.28 2.78
CA HIS A 149 20.08 -17.67 1.53
C HIS A 149 19.82 -18.72 0.46
N ALA A 150 20.73 -19.69 0.28
CA ALA A 150 20.56 -20.76 -0.71
C ALA A 150 19.32 -21.63 -0.43
N GLU A 151 19.07 -21.98 0.83
CA GLU A 151 17.90 -22.81 1.19
C GLU A 151 16.58 -22.01 1.07
N ILE A 152 16.57 -20.73 1.45
CA ILE A 152 15.41 -19.84 1.25
C ILE A 152 15.12 -19.69 -0.25
N GLN A 153 16.13 -19.48 -1.08
CA GLN A 153 15.97 -19.40 -2.54
C GLN A 153 15.31 -20.66 -3.11
N LYS A 154 15.77 -21.86 -2.67
CA LYS A 154 15.16 -23.13 -3.09
C LYS A 154 13.69 -23.22 -2.66
N ALA A 155 13.39 -22.87 -1.40
CA ALA A 155 12.01 -22.89 -0.88
C ALA A 155 11.09 -21.95 -1.67
N LEU A 156 11.54 -20.72 -1.97
CA LEU A 156 10.79 -19.73 -2.74
C LEU A 156 10.52 -20.18 -4.20
N GLN A 157 11.34 -21.07 -4.75
CA GLN A 157 11.12 -21.59 -6.11
C GLN A 157 10.13 -22.75 -6.18
N THR A 158 9.72 -23.32 -5.03
CA THR A 158 8.76 -24.40 -5.00
C THR A 158 7.38 -23.94 -5.48
N LYS A 159 6.67 -24.85 -6.16
CA LYS A 159 5.31 -24.56 -6.67
C LYS A 159 4.36 -24.17 -5.55
N GLU A 160 4.43 -24.88 -4.42
CA GLU A 160 3.58 -24.62 -3.26
C GLU A 160 3.74 -23.19 -2.71
N VAL A 161 5.00 -22.72 -2.52
CA VAL A 161 5.25 -21.37 -2.01
C VAL A 161 4.81 -20.31 -3.01
N LYS A 162 5.09 -20.49 -4.32
CA LYS A 162 4.64 -19.58 -5.37
C LYS A 162 3.11 -19.46 -5.42
N GLU A 163 2.39 -20.60 -5.37
CA GLU A 163 0.94 -20.60 -5.36
C GLU A 163 0.36 -19.90 -4.12
N ARG A 164 0.93 -20.15 -2.94
CA ARG A 164 0.52 -19.47 -1.72
C ARG A 164 0.78 -17.96 -1.78
N MET A 165 1.94 -17.53 -2.26
CA MET A 165 2.26 -16.11 -2.42
C MET A 165 1.32 -15.45 -3.42
N ASN A 166 1.10 -16.07 -4.59
CA ASN A 166 0.17 -15.53 -5.58
C ASN A 166 -1.28 -15.44 -5.05
N ALA A 167 -1.72 -16.42 -4.24
CA ALA A 167 -3.07 -16.40 -3.65
C ALA A 167 -3.29 -15.21 -2.70
N VAL A 168 -2.20 -14.67 -2.15
CA VAL A 168 -2.21 -13.48 -1.29
C VAL A 168 -1.76 -12.19 -2.03
N GLY A 169 -1.68 -12.23 -3.36
CA GLY A 169 -1.28 -11.08 -4.18
C GLY A 169 0.20 -10.71 -4.03
N GLY A 170 1.03 -11.63 -3.52
CA GLY A 170 2.47 -11.43 -3.36
C GLY A 170 3.27 -11.99 -4.53
N GLU A 171 4.30 -11.28 -4.95
CA GLU A 171 5.27 -11.74 -5.95
C GLU A 171 6.57 -12.20 -5.29
N VAL A 172 7.09 -13.34 -5.74
CA VAL A 172 8.38 -13.88 -5.26
C VAL A 172 9.51 -13.29 -6.10
N ILE A 173 10.23 -12.31 -5.56
CA ILE A 173 11.38 -11.68 -6.22
C ILE A 173 12.63 -12.57 -6.10
N ALA A 174 12.83 -13.21 -4.96
CA ALA A 174 13.97 -14.11 -4.67
C ALA A 174 15.33 -13.50 -5.05
N GLY A 175 15.54 -12.24 -4.73
CA GLY A 175 16.72 -11.46 -5.08
C GLY A 175 17.99 -11.85 -4.29
N SER A 176 19.15 -11.35 -4.72
CA SER A 176 20.41 -11.50 -3.99
C SER A 176 20.44 -10.64 -2.72
N SER A 177 21.33 -11.00 -1.78
CA SER A 177 21.57 -10.18 -0.59
C SER A 177 21.98 -8.74 -0.92
N GLU A 178 22.71 -8.54 -2.02
CA GLU A 178 23.12 -7.21 -2.49
C GLU A 178 21.93 -6.41 -3.03
N MET A 179 21.06 -7.04 -3.84
CA MET A 179 19.83 -6.42 -4.32
C MET A 179 18.94 -5.97 -3.14
N PHE A 180 18.80 -6.82 -2.13
CA PHE A 180 18.01 -6.49 -0.95
C PHE A 180 18.64 -5.36 -0.13
N ALA A 181 19.97 -5.34 0.04
CA ALA A 181 20.66 -4.24 0.70
C ALA A 181 20.53 -2.91 -0.06
N ASN A 182 20.54 -2.95 -1.40
CA ASN A 182 20.32 -1.77 -2.24
C ASN A 182 18.88 -1.27 -2.09
N LEU A 183 17.91 -2.17 -2.12
CA LEU A 183 16.50 -1.84 -1.89
C LEU A 183 16.30 -1.15 -0.54
N ILE A 184 16.83 -1.71 0.55
CA ILE A 184 16.75 -1.10 1.88
C ILE A 184 17.34 0.32 1.87
N ARG A 185 18.48 0.54 1.23
CA ARG A 185 19.11 1.86 1.18
C ARG A 185 18.27 2.88 0.39
N SER A 186 17.77 2.50 -0.77
CA SER A 186 16.96 3.38 -1.62
C SER A 186 15.62 3.72 -0.96
N GLU A 187 14.94 2.73 -0.40
CA GLU A 187 13.67 2.93 0.31
C GLU A 187 13.87 3.82 1.55
N ARG A 188 14.93 3.57 2.32
CA ARG A 188 15.25 4.42 3.46
C ARG A 188 15.40 5.89 3.05
N GLN A 189 16.17 6.19 2.01
CA GLN A 189 16.33 7.57 1.52
C GLN A 189 15.01 8.19 1.06
N ARG A 190 14.20 7.39 0.36
CA ARG A 190 12.88 7.81 -0.14
C ARG A 190 11.93 8.15 1.02
N TYR A 191 11.84 7.25 2.01
CA TYR A 191 10.97 7.46 3.16
C TYR A 191 11.47 8.58 4.10
N GLU A 192 12.78 8.69 4.35
CA GLU A 192 13.36 9.79 5.12
C GLU A 192 13.01 11.16 4.52
N LYS A 193 13.05 11.27 3.20
CA LYS A 193 12.64 12.49 2.50
C LYS A 193 11.16 12.79 2.72
N LEU A 194 10.28 11.80 2.51
CA LEU A 194 8.83 11.96 2.68
C LEU A 194 8.48 12.35 4.12
N VAL A 195 9.02 11.64 5.12
CA VAL A 195 8.76 11.89 6.55
C VAL A 195 9.09 13.35 6.92
N ARG A 196 10.22 13.87 6.41
CA ARG A 196 10.61 15.28 6.66
C ARG A 196 9.65 16.25 5.97
N GLU A 197 9.30 16.00 4.71
CA GLU A 197 8.48 16.92 3.90
C GLU A 197 7.01 16.93 4.31
N ALA A 198 6.47 15.77 4.74
CA ALA A 198 5.10 15.63 5.24
C ALA A 198 4.98 15.83 6.76
N ASN A 199 6.11 16.15 7.46
CA ASN A 199 6.16 16.33 8.92
C ASN A 199 5.52 15.17 9.71
N ILE A 200 5.70 13.93 9.21
CA ILE A 200 5.15 12.72 9.83
C ILE A 200 5.93 12.42 11.11
N LYS A 201 5.23 12.35 12.23
CA LYS A 201 5.80 11.97 13.53
C LYS A 201 5.41 10.52 13.83
N PRO A 202 6.35 9.65 14.22
CA PRO A 202 6.02 8.34 14.73
C PRO A 202 5.23 8.48 16.04
N ASP A 203 4.35 7.53 16.29
CA ASP A 203 3.63 7.40 17.57
C ASP A 203 4.57 7.04 18.72
#